data_39a2c65a753c1a7d7f388ed643e1d8c8
#
_entry.id   39a2c65a753c1a7d7f388ed643e1d8c8
#
_cell.length_a   1.000
_cell.length_b   1.000
_cell.length_c   1.000
_cell.angle_alpha   90.00
_cell.angle_beta   90.00
_cell.angle_gamma   90.00
#
_symmetry.space_group_name_H-M   'P 1'
#
loop_
_entity.id
_entity.type
_entity.pdbx_description
1 polymer ?
#
loop_
_entity_poly.entity_id
_entity_poly.type
_entity_poly.pdbx_seq_one_letter_code
_entity_poly.pdbx_strand_id
1 'polypeptide(L)'
;MRFLIAALCAVSALAQPKYEIYAIRYATLKDFSVAGLVAGADKSRKMDIAMMVWLIRGEGHNILFDSGFYREQYMRQWHPTDYERPSDAVQRVGLKSEDITDVVISHIHWDHADGFDLFPKAKVWIQKDELEYYAGEAWQGHRRTAADPETIVGLVRLNIEGRVALVHGDSQQILPGITAYIGGKHTYQSQFLGVNTIGGTVVLASDNMYLWENLEKHAPIAQTLDADSNLRAQDRMKQLAASTKLIIPGHDPAVMKNFPEVAPGVVRIQ
;
A
#
# COMPACT_ATOMS: atom_id res chain seq x y z
N MET A 1 0.72 19.66 62.44
CA MET A 1 -0.06 18.84 61.50
C MET A 1 0.17 19.37 60.08
N ARG A 2 0.99 18.72 59.30
CA ARG A 2 1.25 19.11 57.87
C ARG A 2 0.39 18.21 56.97
N PHE A 3 -0.58 18.80 56.31
CA PHE A 3 -1.37 18.10 55.27
C PHE A 3 -0.56 18.03 53.98
N LEU A 4 -0.18 16.83 53.56
CA LEU A 4 0.32 16.54 52.21
C LEU A 4 -0.90 16.46 51.29
N ILE A 5 -1.04 17.41 50.38
CA ILE A 5 -1.98 17.33 49.29
C ILE A 5 -1.28 16.54 48.16
N ALA A 6 -1.71 15.27 47.96
CA ALA A 6 -1.28 14.49 46.83
C ALA A 6 -2.10 14.94 45.59
N ALA A 7 -1.45 15.61 44.65
CA ALA A 7 -2.05 15.93 43.35
C ALA A 7 -2.08 14.67 42.52
N LEU A 8 -3.29 14.09 42.30
CA LEU A 8 -3.52 13.03 41.34
C LEU A 8 -3.47 13.63 39.95
N CYS A 9 -2.37 13.47 39.23
CA CYS A 9 -2.32 13.74 37.77
C CYS A 9 -3.08 12.63 37.09
N ALA A 10 -4.35 12.90 36.69
CA ALA A 10 -5.08 12.04 35.78
C ALA A 10 -4.43 12.18 34.39
N VAL A 11 -3.64 11.20 33.98
CA VAL A 11 -3.20 11.04 32.62
C VAL A 11 -4.42 10.57 31.81
N SER A 12 -5.06 11.49 31.12
CA SER A 12 -6.08 11.13 30.12
C SER A 12 -5.40 10.29 29.04
N ALA A 13 -5.65 8.98 29.05
CA ALA A 13 -5.28 8.12 27.96
C ALA A 13 -6.09 8.60 26.73
N LEU A 14 -5.48 9.37 25.85
CA LEU A 14 -6.08 9.71 24.57
C LEU A 14 -6.39 8.41 23.84
N ALA A 15 -7.65 8.22 23.46
CA ALA A 15 -8.05 7.06 22.69
C ALA A 15 -7.20 7.03 21.41
N GLN A 16 -6.63 5.87 21.10
CA GLN A 16 -5.86 5.70 19.86
C GLN A 16 -6.76 5.98 18.65
N PRO A 17 -6.29 6.76 17.67
CA PRO A 17 -7.02 7.00 16.43
C PRO A 17 -7.43 5.69 15.76
N LYS A 18 -8.65 5.64 15.24
CA LYS A 18 -9.22 4.46 14.60
C LYS A 18 -9.72 4.79 13.20
N TYR A 19 -9.30 3.98 12.25
CA TYR A 19 -9.63 4.16 10.85
C TYR A 19 -10.56 3.07 10.35
N GLU A 20 -11.35 3.40 9.33
CA GLU A 20 -12.02 2.47 8.45
C GLU A 20 -11.14 2.21 7.22
N ILE A 21 -11.15 0.97 6.71
CA ILE A 21 -10.33 0.58 5.57
C ILE A 21 -11.21 -0.10 4.52
N TYR A 22 -11.04 0.36 3.28
CA TYR A 22 -11.72 -0.19 2.12
C TYR A 22 -10.70 -0.61 1.06
N ALA A 23 -10.89 -1.79 0.47
CA ALA A 23 -10.20 -2.18 -0.75
C ALA A 23 -11.08 -1.83 -1.94
N ILE A 24 -10.55 -1.07 -2.88
CA ILE A 24 -11.22 -0.62 -4.10
C ILE A 24 -10.52 -1.29 -5.29
N ARG A 25 -11.17 -2.28 -5.90
CA ARG A 25 -10.68 -2.90 -7.12
C ARG A 25 -11.01 -1.99 -8.30
N TYR A 26 -9.98 -1.54 -9.02
CA TYR A 26 -10.13 -0.68 -10.18
C TYR A 26 -9.84 -1.39 -11.50
N ALA A 27 -9.25 -2.60 -11.47
CA ALA A 27 -9.03 -3.44 -12.64
C ALA A 27 -8.80 -4.91 -12.27
N THR A 28 -8.76 -5.76 -13.30
CA THR A 28 -8.35 -7.16 -13.21
C THR A 28 -7.33 -7.45 -14.30
N LEU A 29 -6.20 -8.09 -13.97
CA LEU A 29 -5.31 -8.68 -14.97
C LEU A 29 -5.57 -10.18 -15.04
N LYS A 30 -5.83 -10.65 -16.27
CA LYS A 30 -6.22 -12.03 -16.54
C LYS A 30 -5.01 -12.96 -16.70
N ASP A 31 -5.19 -14.24 -16.35
CA ASP A 31 -4.25 -15.32 -16.65
C ASP A 31 -2.80 -15.05 -16.15
N PHE A 32 -2.64 -14.34 -15.03
CA PHE A 32 -1.33 -14.03 -14.49
C PHE A 32 -0.64 -15.30 -13.92
N SER A 33 0.66 -15.47 -14.18
CA SER A 33 1.41 -16.61 -13.69
C SER A 33 1.58 -16.58 -12.17
N VAL A 34 1.07 -17.58 -11.46
CA VAL A 34 1.25 -17.68 -10.00
C VAL A 34 2.72 -17.83 -9.62
N ALA A 35 3.54 -18.47 -10.47
CA ALA A 35 4.98 -18.57 -10.26
C ALA A 35 5.72 -17.22 -10.37
N GLY A 36 5.06 -16.19 -10.95
CA GLY A 36 5.54 -14.81 -10.92
C GLY A 36 5.18 -14.05 -9.64
N LEU A 37 4.34 -14.64 -8.78
CA LEU A 37 3.85 -14.04 -7.52
C LEU A 37 4.41 -14.76 -6.30
N VAL A 38 4.41 -16.09 -6.33
CA VAL A 38 4.84 -16.96 -5.22
C VAL A 38 6.04 -17.77 -5.66
N ALA A 39 7.17 -17.58 -5.01
CA ALA A 39 8.38 -18.34 -5.30
C ALA A 39 8.14 -19.84 -5.10
N GLY A 40 8.59 -20.65 -6.08
CA GLY A 40 8.41 -22.10 -6.04
C GLY A 40 7.01 -22.61 -6.40
N ALA A 41 6.07 -21.74 -6.77
CA ALA A 41 4.76 -22.19 -7.25
C ALA A 41 4.85 -22.90 -8.61
N ASP A 42 3.88 -23.78 -8.88
CA ASP A 42 3.77 -24.47 -10.16
C ASP A 42 3.68 -23.46 -11.32
N LYS A 43 4.59 -23.58 -12.28
CA LYS A 43 4.70 -22.70 -13.45
C LYS A 43 3.48 -22.75 -14.39
N SER A 44 2.71 -23.83 -14.36
CA SER A 44 1.50 -23.98 -15.15
C SER A 44 0.29 -23.22 -14.55
N ARG A 45 0.33 -22.90 -13.24
CA ARG A 45 -0.76 -22.23 -12.56
C ARG A 45 -0.90 -20.80 -13.04
N LYS A 46 -2.12 -20.46 -13.37
CA LYS A 46 -2.53 -19.09 -13.69
C LYS A 46 -3.72 -18.68 -12.85
N MET A 47 -3.88 -17.40 -12.62
CA MET A 47 -5.01 -16.81 -11.94
C MET A 47 -5.24 -15.38 -12.42
N ASP A 48 -6.46 -14.91 -12.26
CA ASP A 48 -6.74 -13.49 -12.39
C ASP A 48 -6.26 -12.79 -11.12
N ILE A 49 -5.63 -11.62 -11.25
CA ILE A 49 -5.21 -10.81 -10.12
C ILE A 49 -6.00 -9.51 -10.05
N ALA A 50 -6.26 -9.05 -8.83
CA ALA A 50 -6.97 -7.80 -8.59
C ALA A 50 -5.98 -6.63 -8.54
N MET A 51 -6.29 -5.57 -9.29
CA MET A 51 -5.60 -4.29 -9.18
C MET A 51 -6.41 -3.42 -8.22
N MET A 52 -5.81 -3.10 -7.08
CA MET A 52 -6.50 -2.44 -5.96
C MET A 52 -5.76 -1.20 -5.48
N VAL A 53 -6.53 -0.26 -4.95
CA VAL A 53 -6.05 0.80 -4.06
C VAL A 53 -6.80 0.68 -2.73
N TRP A 54 -6.19 1.08 -1.64
CA TRP A 54 -6.81 0.97 -0.32
C TRP A 54 -7.12 2.36 0.22
N LEU A 55 -8.40 2.63 0.49
CA LEU A 55 -8.83 3.85 1.16
C LEU A 55 -8.81 3.63 2.68
N ILE A 56 -8.09 4.48 3.38
CA ILE A 56 -8.05 4.56 4.84
C ILE A 56 -8.73 5.88 5.23
N ARG A 57 -9.85 5.79 5.97
CA ARG A 57 -10.68 6.96 6.33
C ARG A 57 -10.77 7.11 7.83
N GLY A 58 -10.49 8.29 8.34
CA GLY A 58 -10.62 8.63 9.75
C GLY A 58 -9.84 9.87 10.12
N GLU A 59 -10.07 10.42 11.32
CA GLU A 59 -9.32 11.55 11.89
C GLU A 59 -9.24 12.78 10.96
N GLY A 60 -10.25 12.99 10.10
CA GLY A 60 -10.28 14.07 9.12
C GLY A 60 -9.47 13.81 7.84
N HIS A 61 -8.94 12.60 7.66
CA HIS A 61 -8.17 12.19 6.49
C HIS A 61 -8.92 11.19 5.61
N ASN A 62 -8.71 11.31 4.30
CA ASN A 62 -9.00 10.29 3.30
C ASN A 62 -7.68 9.94 2.61
N ILE A 63 -7.09 8.82 3.00
CA ILE A 63 -5.75 8.42 2.62
C ILE A 63 -5.87 7.27 1.62
N LEU A 64 -5.20 7.35 0.48
CA LEU A 64 -4.99 6.19 -0.38
C LEU A 64 -3.63 5.57 -0.08
N PHE A 65 -3.62 4.27 0.14
CA PHE A 65 -2.41 3.47 0.05
C PHE A 65 -2.35 2.88 -1.35
N ASP A 66 -1.30 3.26 -2.07
CA ASP A 66 -1.11 3.15 -3.51
C ASP A 66 -2.12 3.97 -4.34
N SER A 67 -1.73 4.32 -5.55
CA SER A 67 -2.50 5.19 -6.46
C SER A 67 -2.94 4.52 -7.75
N GLY A 68 -2.51 3.27 -7.97
CA GLY A 68 -2.81 2.55 -9.19
C GLY A 68 -2.10 3.12 -10.42
N PHE A 69 -2.64 2.81 -11.60
CA PHE A 69 -2.11 3.29 -12.88
C PHE A 69 -3.22 3.81 -13.79
N TYR A 70 -2.84 4.63 -14.76
CA TYR A 70 -3.78 5.15 -15.77
C TYR A 70 -3.15 5.42 -17.14
N ARG A 71 -1.82 5.43 -17.25
CA ARG A 71 -1.15 5.76 -18.51
C ARG A 71 -1.41 4.70 -19.57
N GLU A 72 -1.65 5.17 -20.77
CA GLU A 72 -2.07 4.35 -21.91
C GLU A 72 -1.09 3.23 -22.26
N GLN A 73 0.21 3.43 -22.02
CA GLN A 73 1.21 2.40 -22.24
C GLN A 73 0.93 1.12 -21.43
N TYR A 74 0.47 1.26 -20.17
CA TYR A 74 0.13 0.12 -19.34
C TYR A 74 -1.19 -0.53 -19.74
N MET A 75 -2.16 0.28 -20.21
CA MET A 75 -3.39 -0.24 -20.79
C MET A 75 -3.10 -1.13 -22.01
N ARG A 76 -2.18 -0.69 -22.88
CA ARG A 76 -1.76 -1.47 -24.05
C ARG A 76 -0.91 -2.68 -23.71
N GLN A 77 -0.08 -2.60 -22.68
CA GLN A 77 0.83 -3.69 -22.28
C GLN A 77 0.10 -4.81 -21.56
N TRP A 78 -0.80 -4.47 -20.65
CA TRP A 78 -1.39 -5.41 -19.70
C TRP A 78 -2.84 -5.79 -20.00
N HIS A 79 -3.50 -5.06 -20.92
CA HIS A 79 -4.89 -5.30 -21.32
C HIS A 79 -5.83 -5.55 -20.13
N PRO A 80 -5.87 -4.63 -19.10
CA PRO A 80 -6.70 -4.83 -17.93
C PRO A 80 -8.17 -4.92 -18.31
N THR A 81 -8.92 -5.80 -17.67
CA THR A 81 -10.38 -5.89 -17.75
C THR A 81 -11.04 -5.20 -16.58
N ASP A 82 -12.31 -4.85 -16.72
CA ASP A 82 -13.07 -4.13 -15.67
C ASP A 82 -12.34 -2.86 -15.17
N TYR A 83 -11.60 -2.22 -16.08
CA TYR A 83 -10.77 -1.08 -15.74
C TYR A 83 -11.61 0.18 -15.54
N GLU A 84 -11.34 0.85 -14.45
CA GLU A 84 -11.75 2.20 -14.14
C GLU A 84 -10.55 2.99 -13.66
N ARG A 85 -10.44 4.27 -14.03
CA ARG A 85 -9.33 5.10 -13.55
C ARG A 85 -9.39 5.19 -12.01
N PRO A 86 -8.28 5.08 -11.26
CA PRO A 86 -8.31 5.10 -9.80
C PRO A 86 -9.03 6.33 -9.21
N SER A 87 -8.88 7.52 -9.83
CA SER A 87 -9.62 8.74 -9.43
C SER A 87 -11.13 8.63 -9.61
N ASP A 88 -11.60 7.82 -10.54
CA ASP A 88 -13.03 7.59 -10.75
C ASP A 88 -13.52 6.48 -9.82
N ALA A 89 -12.70 5.45 -9.59
CA ALA A 89 -13.03 4.34 -8.71
C ALA A 89 -13.32 4.78 -7.25
N VAL A 90 -12.66 5.82 -6.74
CA VAL A 90 -12.93 6.36 -5.40
C VAL A 90 -14.33 7.00 -5.29
N GLN A 91 -14.99 7.33 -6.40
CA GLN A 91 -16.36 7.86 -6.38
C GLN A 91 -17.37 6.82 -5.89
N ARG A 92 -17.06 5.52 -6.01
CA ARG A 92 -17.91 4.43 -5.49
C ARG A 92 -18.06 4.45 -3.97
N VAL A 93 -17.15 5.14 -3.27
CA VAL A 93 -17.24 5.39 -1.81
C VAL A 93 -17.62 6.83 -1.47
N GLY A 94 -18.17 7.58 -2.45
CA GLY A 94 -18.67 8.94 -2.29
C GLY A 94 -17.60 10.02 -2.20
N LEU A 95 -16.37 9.76 -2.67
CA LEU A 95 -15.26 10.71 -2.69
C LEU A 95 -14.95 11.16 -4.12
N LYS A 96 -14.48 12.39 -4.26
CA LYS A 96 -13.83 12.88 -5.48
C LYS A 96 -12.31 12.81 -5.32
N SER A 97 -11.57 12.91 -6.40
CA SER A 97 -10.10 12.94 -6.36
C SER A 97 -9.55 14.06 -5.45
N GLU A 98 -10.24 15.20 -5.41
CA GLU A 98 -9.87 16.36 -4.57
C GLU A 98 -10.13 16.15 -3.07
N ASP A 99 -10.91 15.15 -2.70
CA ASP A 99 -11.20 14.81 -1.30
C ASP A 99 -10.12 13.93 -0.69
N ILE A 100 -9.24 13.35 -1.52
CA ILE A 100 -8.08 12.58 -1.07
C ILE A 100 -7.03 13.54 -0.50
N THR A 101 -6.75 13.38 0.79
CA THR A 101 -5.83 14.24 1.53
C THR A 101 -4.39 13.78 1.43
N ASP A 102 -4.19 12.47 1.33
CA ASP A 102 -2.88 11.82 1.34
C ASP A 102 -2.86 10.63 0.38
N VAL A 103 -1.74 10.43 -0.29
CA VAL A 103 -1.41 9.20 -1.03
C VAL A 103 -0.14 8.62 -0.43
N VAL A 104 -0.17 7.40 0.05
CA VAL A 104 1.02 6.70 0.54
C VAL A 104 1.43 5.69 -0.51
N ILE A 105 2.58 5.89 -1.13
CA ILE A 105 3.12 4.97 -2.15
C ILE A 105 3.89 3.87 -1.43
N SER A 106 3.47 2.63 -1.61
CA SER A 106 4.15 1.46 -1.04
C SER A 106 5.54 1.25 -1.66
N HIS A 107 5.62 1.43 -2.97
CA HIS A 107 6.83 1.33 -3.78
C HIS A 107 6.61 1.92 -5.18
N ILE A 108 7.69 2.04 -5.94
CA ILE A 108 7.72 2.86 -7.15
C ILE A 108 7.24 2.17 -8.42
N HIS A 109 6.77 0.92 -8.38
CA HIS A 109 6.30 0.26 -9.59
C HIS A 109 5.07 0.96 -10.18
N TRP A 110 4.92 0.81 -11.49
CA TRP A 110 3.93 1.49 -12.31
C TRP A 110 2.49 1.31 -11.82
N ASP A 111 2.12 0.13 -11.33
CA ASP A 111 0.76 -0.20 -10.89
C ASP A 111 0.43 0.27 -9.46
N HIS A 112 1.39 0.86 -8.77
CA HIS A 112 1.24 1.43 -7.43
C HIS A 112 1.44 2.94 -7.40
N ALA A 113 2.36 3.46 -8.22
CA ALA A 113 2.78 4.84 -8.15
C ALA A 113 2.33 5.73 -9.33
N ASP A 114 1.92 5.14 -10.48
CA ASP A 114 1.63 5.91 -11.69
C ASP A 114 0.49 6.92 -11.53
N GLY A 115 -0.50 6.60 -10.69
CA GLY A 115 -1.70 7.42 -10.51
C GLY A 115 -1.60 8.52 -9.45
N PHE A 116 -0.43 8.80 -8.87
CA PHE A 116 -0.31 9.78 -7.78
C PHE A 116 -0.80 11.19 -8.17
N ASP A 117 -0.63 11.58 -9.42
CA ASP A 117 -1.02 12.89 -9.96
C ASP A 117 -2.53 13.03 -10.25
N LEU A 118 -3.28 11.93 -10.18
CA LEU A 118 -4.75 11.95 -10.24
C LEU A 118 -5.39 12.59 -9.00
N PHE A 119 -4.63 12.80 -7.93
CA PHE A 119 -5.10 13.32 -6.65
C PHE A 119 -4.46 14.69 -6.35
N PRO A 120 -5.01 15.78 -6.94
CA PRO A 120 -4.31 17.06 -7.07
C PRO A 120 -4.06 17.77 -5.72
N LYS A 121 -4.83 17.45 -4.67
CA LYS A 121 -4.66 18.05 -3.34
C LYS A 121 -3.90 17.16 -2.37
N ALA A 122 -3.64 15.91 -2.73
CA ALA A 122 -3.00 14.95 -1.84
C ALA A 122 -1.54 15.31 -1.54
N LYS A 123 -1.14 15.10 -0.30
CA LYS A 123 0.26 14.99 0.08
C LYS A 123 0.72 13.58 -0.22
N VAL A 124 1.85 13.40 -0.88
CA VAL A 124 2.37 12.10 -1.27
C VAL A 124 3.45 11.67 -0.29
N TRP A 125 3.30 10.46 0.27
CA TRP A 125 4.24 9.84 1.19
C TRP A 125 4.97 8.69 0.51
N ILE A 126 6.29 8.69 0.55
CA ILE A 126 7.13 7.64 -0.03
C ILE A 126 8.40 7.48 0.81
N GLN A 127 8.96 6.27 0.87
CA GLN A 127 10.26 6.06 1.50
C GLN A 127 11.32 6.92 0.80
N LYS A 128 12.09 7.65 1.61
CA LYS A 128 13.18 8.52 1.14
C LYS A 128 14.15 7.76 0.24
N ASP A 129 14.61 6.62 0.74
CA ASP A 129 15.62 5.82 0.05
C ASP A 129 15.08 5.19 -1.24
N GLU A 130 13.76 4.90 -1.31
CA GLU A 130 13.09 4.46 -2.53
C GLU A 130 13.15 5.56 -3.60
N LEU A 131 12.67 6.76 -3.25
CA LEU A 131 12.66 7.89 -4.19
C LEU A 131 14.06 8.27 -4.65
N GLU A 132 15.03 8.37 -3.74
CA GLU A 132 16.40 8.75 -4.07
C GLU A 132 17.08 7.73 -4.99
N TYR A 133 16.91 6.42 -4.71
CA TYR A 133 17.46 5.36 -5.54
C TYR A 133 16.90 5.41 -6.97
N TYR A 134 15.57 5.51 -7.10
CA TYR A 134 14.91 5.55 -8.42
C TYR A 134 15.01 6.92 -9.11
N ALA A 135 15.33 7.99 -8.40
CA ALA A 135 15.68 9.27 -9.03
C ALA A 135 17.10 9.28 -9.64
N GLY A 136 17.94 8.32 -9.33
CA GLY A 136 19.34 8.32 -9.77
C GLY A 136 19.90 6.94 -10.08
N GLU A 137 20.33 6.21 -9.06
CA GLU A 137 21.17 5.00 -9.21
C GLU A 137 20.50 3.87 -9.99
N ALA A 138 19.17 3.72 -9.86
CA ALA A 138 18.41 2.65 -10.54
C ALA A 138 18.60 2.66 -12.07
N TRP A 139 18.90 3.79 -12.67
CA TRP A 139 19.04 3.96 -14.12
C TRP A 139 20.48 3.76 -14.62
N GLN A 140 21.45 3.58 -13.72
CA GLN A 140 22.83 3.37 -14.11
C GLN A 140 23.01 1.97 -14.71
N GLY A 141 23.83 1.87 -15.76
CA GLY A 141 24.12 0.61 -16.42
C GLY A 141 22.97 0.02 -17.24
N HIS A 142 22.02 0.85 -17.69
CA HIS A 142 20.87 0.47 -18.53
C HIS A 142 20.01 -0.66 -17.94
N ARG A 143 19.88 -0.71 -16.64
CA ARG A 143 19.02 -1.69 -15.97
C ARG A 143 17.55 -1.41 -16.30
N ARG A 144 16.80 -2.47 -16.61
CA ARG A 144 15.35 -2.38 -16.73
C ARG A 144 14.74 -2.44 -15.33
N THR A 145 13.82 -1.52 -15.06
CA THR A 145 13.02 -1.49 -13.84
C THR A 145 11.54 -1.38 -14.21
N ALA A 146 10.65 -1.83 -13.34
CA ALA A 146 9.21 -1.63 -13.48
C ALA A 146 8.74 -0.23 -13.00
N ALA A 147 9.68 0.63 -12.60
CA ALA A 147 9.41 2.05 -12.35
C ALA A 147 9.24 2.81 -13.67
N ASP A 148 8.31 3.74 -13.70
CA ASP A 148 8.11 4.65 -14.83
C ASP A 148 8.98 5.92 -14.66
N PRO A 149 9.81 6.29 -15.65
CA PRO A 149 10.59 7.53 -15.60
C PRO A 149 9.72 8.78 -15.40
N GLU A 150 8.56 8.85 -16.03
CA GLU A 150 7.65 10.00 -15.88
C GLU A 150 7.08 10.11 -14.48
N THR A 151 6.77 8.98 -13.84
CA THR A 151 6.36 8.92 -12.44
C THR A 151 7.46 9.47 -11.53
N ILE A 152 8.71 9.05 -11.75
CA ILE A 152 9.86 9.56 -10.97
C ILE A 152 10.03 11.06 -11.14
N VAL A 153 10.04 11.54 -12.38
CA VAL A 153 10.17 12.99 -12.68
C VAL A 153 9.01 13.77 -12.04
N GLY A 154 7.80 13.23 -12.12
CA GLY A 154 6.62 13.83 -11.49
C GLY A 154 6.75 13.93 -9.96
N LEU A 155 7.19 12.86 -9.30
CA LEU A 155 7.41 12.86 -7.85
C LEU A 155 8.51 13.84 -7.42
N VAL A 156 9.60 13.95 -8.20
CA VAL A 156 10.67 14.94 -7.93
C VAL A 156 10.12 16.37 -8.06
N ARG A 157 9.32 16.67 -9.08
CA ARG A 157 8.64 17.97 -9.24
C ARG A 157 7.71 18.26 -8.07
N LEU A 158 6.89 17.28 -7.70
CA LEU A 158 5.97 17.38 -6.57
C LEU A 158 6.71 17.63 -5.25
N ASN A 159 7.89 17.02 -5.08
CA ASN A 159 8.75 17.26 -3.92
C ASN A 159 9.27 18.71 -3.87
N ILE A 160 9.67 19.27 -5.01
CA ILE A 160 10.08 20.69 -5.13
C ILE A 160 8.92 21.62 -4.75
N GLU A 161 7.68 21.24 -5.06
CA GLU A 161 6.46 21.97 -4.69
C GLU A 161 6.08 21.82 -3.20
N GLY A 162 6.81 21.00 -2.43
CA GLY A 162 6.55 20.77 -0.99
C GLY A 162 5.38 19.82 -0.71
N ARG A 163 4.93 19.07 -1.70
CA ARG A 163 3.81 18.12 -1.59
C ARG A 163 4.23 16.66 -1.37
N VAL A 164 5.53 16.37 -1.28
CA VAL A 164 6.04 15.05 -0.90
C VAL A 164 6.47 15.07 0.56
N ALA A 165 6.08 14.04 1.31
CA ALA A 165 6.59 13.73 2.63
C ALA A 165 7.47 12.49 2.54
N LEU A 166 8.74 12.66 2.84
CA LEU A 166 9.70 11.56 2.86
C LEU A 166 9.55 10.75 4.15
N VAL A 167 9.36 9.43 4.00
CA VAL A 167 9.36 8.49 5.12
C VAL A 167 10.81 8.04 5.36
N HIS A 168 11.28 8.17 6.59
CA HIS A 168 12.67 7.92 6.93
C HIS A 168 12.84 6.57 7.63
N GLY A 169 12.86 5.51 6.83
CA GLY A 169 13.18 4.17 7.31
C GLY A 169 12.00 3.48 7.99
N ASP A 170 12.32 2.63 8.94
CA ASP A 170 11.41 1.66 9.51
C ASP A 170 10.62 2.17 10.71
N SER A 171 9.41 1.63 10.91
CA SER A 171 8.53 1.92 12.06
C SER A 171 8.21 3.41 12.23
N GLN A 172 8.16 4.16 11.14
CA GLN A 172 7.82 5.57 11.20
C GLN A 172 6.30 5.77 11.27
N GLN A 173 5.80 6.38 12.33
CA GLN A 173 4.44 6.88 12.39
C GLN A 173 4.30 8.07 11.41
N ILE A 174 3.54 7.89 10.32
CA ILE A 174 3.32 8.93 9.31
C ILE A 174 2.12 9.80 9.65
N LEU A 175 1.11 9.22 10.28
CA LEU A 175 -0.05 9.89 10.85
C LEU A 175 -0.42 9.19 12.16
N PRO A 176 -1.11 9.85 13.11
CA PRO A 176 -1.55 9.18 14.33
C PRO A 176 -2.32 7.91 14.01
N GLY A 177 -1.88 6.75 14.54
CA GLY A 177 -2.50 5.44 14.27
C GLY A 177 -2.15 4.79 12.95
N ILE A 178 -1.27 5.39 12.13
CA ILE A 178 -0.75 4.81 10.89
C ILE A 178 0.76 4.81 10.91
N THR A 179 1.35 3.63 10.83
CA THR A 179 2.80 3.43 10.85
C THR A 179 3.28 2.78 9.57
N ALA A 180 4.29 3.35 8.95
CA ALA A 180 4.99 2.78 7.81
C ALA A 180 6.15 1.89 8.30
N TYR A 181 6.26 0.71 7.72
CA TYR A 181 7.31 -0.27 7.99
C TYR A 181 8.07 -0.59 6.73
N ILE A 182 9.39 -0.79 6.83
CA ILE A 182 10.17 -1.29 5.70
C ILE A 182 9.67 -2.68 5.31
N GLY A 183 9.44 -2.87 4.03
CA GLY A 183 8.98 -4.10 3.43
C GLY A 183 10.11 -5.10 3.13
N GLY A 184 9.78 -6.11 2.34
CA GLY A 184 10.63 -7.25 2.05
C GLY A 184 11.48 -7.11 0.80
N LYS A 185 12.00 -5.93 0.48
CA LYS A 185 12.88 -5.75 -0.69
C LYS A 185 12.22 -6.17 -2.03
N HIS A 186 10.92 -5.95 -2.17
CA HIS A 186 10.27 -6.05 -3.47
C HIS A 186 10.89 -5.05 -4.47
N THR A 187 11.08 -3.82 -4.01
CA THR A 187 11.91 -2.79 -4.64
C THR A 187 13.04 -2.40 -3.70
N TYR A 188 13.78 -1.34 -4.03
CA TYR A 188 14.93 -0.91 -3.22
C TYR A 188 14.55 -0.66 -1.75
N GLN A 189 13.44 0.04 -1.51
CA GLN A 189 12.94 0.34 -0.17
C GLN A 189 11.40 0.36 -0.14
N SER A 190 10.77 -0.76 -0.55
CA SER A 190 9.32 -0.93 -0.44
C SER A 190 8.86 -0.85 1.02
N GLN A 191 7.63 -0.40 1.24
CA GLN A 191 7.01 -0.30 2.56
C GLN A 191 5.62 -0.94 2.61
N PHE A 192 5.19 -1.29 3.81
CA PHE A 192 3.83 -1.68 4.12
C PHE A 192 3.29 -0.83 5.29
N LEU A 193 1.98 -0.80 5.48
CA LEU A 193 1.35 -0.02 6.55
C LEU A 193 0.74 -0.91 7.63
N GLY A 194 0.91 -0.49 8.89
CA GLY A 194 0.07 -0.90 10.00
C GLY A 194 -0.91 0.22 10.32
N VAL A 195 -2.21 -0.10 10.31
CA VAL A 195 -3.30 0.88 10.51
C VAL A 195 -4.15 0.46 11.70
N ASN A 196 -4.32 1.33 12.67
CA ASN A 196 -5.18 1.08 13.83
C ASN A 196 -6.65 1.18 13.45
N THR A 197 -7.42 0.14 13.72
CA THR A 197 -8.87 0.07 13.50
C THR A 197 -9.60 -0.31 14.78
N ILE A 198 -10.94 -0.31 14.76
CA ILE A 198 -11.74 -0.83 15.88
C ILE A 198 -11.44 -2.31 16.15
N GLY A 199 -11.17 -3.10 15.09
CA GLY A 199 -10.87 -4.53 15.20
C GLY A 199 -9.39 -4.82 15.52
N GLY A 200 -8.58 -3.80 15.80
CA GLY A 200 -7.14 -3.91 16.02
C GLY A 200 -6.33 -3.49 14.79
N THR A 201 -5.05 -3.81 14.77
CA THR A 201 -4.16 -3.41 13.68
C THR A 201 -4.44 -4.23 12.41
N VAL A 202 -4.73 -3.54 11.32
CA VAL A 202 -4.72 -4.07 9.95
C VAL A 202 -3.37 -3.79 9.33
N VAL A 203 -2.78 -4.78 8.67
CA VAL A 203 -1.57 -4.63 7.87
C VAL A 203 -1.95 -4.60 6.39
N LEU A 204 -1.64 -3.51 5.70
CA LEU A 204 -1.74 -3.40 4.25
C LEU A 204 -0.37 -3.71 3.66
N ALA A 205 -0.22 -4.92 3.12
CA ALA A 205 1.09 -5.45 2.71
C ALA A 205 1.57 -4.94 1.37
N SER A 206 0.65 -4.54 0.46
CA SER A 206 0.96 -4.28 -0.95
C SER A 206 1.81 -5.43 -1.52
N ASP A 207 2.78 -5.17 -2.37
CA ASP A 207 3.58 -6.19 -3.05
C ASP A 207 4.66 -6.84 -2.16
N ASN A 208 4.73 -6.48 -0.89
CA ASN A 208 5.53 -7.26 0.06
C ASN A 208 4.90 -8.64 0.36
N MET A 209 3.62 -8.81 -0.03
CA MET A 209 2.87 -10.05 -0.05
C MET A 209 1.81 -9.97 -1.16
N TYR A 210 2.01 -10.68 -2.26
CA TYR A 210 1.07 -10.64 -3.40
C TYR A 210 -0.25 -11.35 -3.12
N LEU A 211 -0.17 -12.53 -2.51
CA LEU A 211 -1.28 -13.44 -2.23
C LEU A 211 -1.19 -13.93 -0.79
N TRP A 212 -2.31 -14.31 -0.19
CA TRP A 212 -2.28 -15.01 1.11
C TRP A 212 -1.48 -16.29 1.05
N GLU A 213 -1.37 -16.92 -0.14
CA GLU A 213 -0.53 -18.10 -0.35
C GLU A 213 0.94 -17.87 0.03
N ASN A 214 1.48 -16.65 -0.15
CA ASN A 214 2.83 -16.30 0.33
C ASN A 214 2.94 -16.52 1.84
N LEU A 215 1.95 -16.03 2.60
CA LEU A 215 1.93 -16.12 4.04
C LEU A 215 1.65 -17.54 4.54
N GLU A 216 0.71 -18.24 3.92
CA GLU A 216 0.27 -19.60 4.28
C GLU A 216 1.39 -20.61 4.07
N LYS A 217 2.13 -20.50 2.97
CA LYS A 217 3.26 -21.38 2.63
C LYS A 217 4.59 -20.91 3.20
N HIS A 218 4.62 -19.71 3.81
CA HIS A 218 5.85 -19.01 4.19
C HIS A 218 6.83 -18.99 3.00
N ALA A 219 6.31 -18.63 1.84
CA ALA A 219 7.05 -18.52 0.60
C ALA A 219 7.30 -17.04 0.25
N PRO A 220 8.52 -16.66 -0.13
CA PRO A 220 8.78 -15.29 -0.54
C PRO A 220 7.98 -14.95 -1.81
N ILE A 221 7.75 -13.68 -2.02
CA ILE A 221 7.26 -13.21 -3.31
C ILE A 221 8.30 -13.53 -4.39
N ALA A 222 7.84 -13.88 -5.59
CA ALA A 222 8.77 -14.30 -6.67
C ALA A 222 9.62 -13.13 -7.19
N GLN A 223 9.12 -11.90 -7.09
CA GLN A 223 9.81 -10.68 -7.53
C GLN A 223 10.34 -9.91 -6.32
N THR A 224 11.41 -10.39 -5.72
CA THR A 224 12.11 -9.71 -4.62
C THR A 224 13.61 -9.65 -4.89
N LEU A 225 14.23 -8.59 -4.40
CA LEU A 225 15.69 -8.42 -4.42
C LEU A 225 16.40 -9.25 -3.32
N ASP A 226 15.64 -9.65 -2.29
CA ASP A 226 16.14 -10.40 -1.13
C ASP A 226 15.01 -11.25 -0.52
N ALA A 227 15.03 -12.55 -0.81
CA ALA A 227 14.02 -13.50 -0.36
C ALA A 227 13.94 -13.62 1.18
N ASP A 228 15.07 -13.62 1.85
CA ASP A 228 15.12 -13.72 3.32
C ASP A 228 14.56 -12.46 3.96
N SER A 229 14.82 -11.29 3.37
CA SER A 229 14.22 -10.03 3.81
C SER A 229 12.69 -10.05 3.66
N ASN A 230 12.19 -10.63 2.56
CA ASN A 230 10.75 -10.76 2.36
C ASN A 230 10.10 -11.70 3.38
N LEU A 231 10.70 -12.84 3.69
CA LEU A 231 10.20 -13.74 4.73
C LEU A 231 10.18 -13.07 6.11
N ARG A 232 11.24 -12.34 6.47
CA ARG A 232 11.26 -11.56 7.72
C ARG A 232 10.16 -10.50 7.78
N ALA A 233 9.86 -9.84 6.64
CA ALA A 233 8.76 -8.88 6.56
C ALA A 233 7.39 -9.57 6.77
N GLN A 234 7.16 -10.74 6.17
CA GLN A 234 5.94 -11.54 6.40
C GLN A 234 5.78 -11.94 7.87
N ASP A 235 6.86 -12.37 8.52
CA ASP A 235 6.82 -12.73 9.95
C ASP A 235 6.51 -11.51 10.83
N ARG A 236 7.06 -10.35 10.46
CA ARG A 236 6.75 -9.10 11.13
C ARG A 236 5.29 -8.68 10.95
N MET A 237 4.73 -8.83 9.76
CA MET A 237 3.30 -8.57 9.50
C MET A 237 2.40 -9.43 10.42
N LYS A 238 2.76 -10.71 10.65
CA LYS A 238 2.05 -11.59 11.60
C LYS A 238 2.12 -11.09 13.04
N GLN A 239 3.24 -10.50 13.44
CA GLN A 239 3.41 -9.94 14.79
C GLN A 239 2.62 -8.64 15.01
N LEU A 240 2.44 -7.84 13.96
CA LEU A 240 1.78 -6.54 14.01
C LEU A 240 0.26 -6.65 13.88
N ALA A 241 -0.23 -7.50 12.99
CA ALA A 241 -1.64 -7.61 12.69
C ALA A 241 -2.43 -8.25 13.83
N ALA A 242 -3.64 -7.78 14.08
CA ALA A 242 -4.54 -8.36 15.07
C ALA A 242 -4.91 -9.82 14.75
N SER A 243 -4.87 -10.20 13.48
CA SER A 243 -5.01 -11.58 13.00
C SER A 243 -4.41 -11.71 11.60
N THR A 244 -4.11 -12.94 11.16
CA THR A 244 -3.59 -13.20 9.82
C THR A 244 -4.57 -12.83 8.71
N LYS A 245 -5.89 -12.84 8.97
CA LYS A 245 -6.92 -12.35 8.05
C LYS A 245 -6.83 -10.85 7.79
N LEU A 246 -6.26 -10.09 8.73
CA LEU A 246 -6.08 -8.65 8.65
C LEU A 246 -4.69 -8.25 8.11
N ILE A 247 -3.97 -9.19 7.51
CA ILE A 247 -2.81 -8.92 6.64
C ILE A 247 -3.32 -8.97 5.20
N ILE A 248 -3.45 -7.81 4.57
CA ILE A 248 -4.12 -7.66 3.28
C ILE A 248 -3.07 -7.67 2.16
N PRO A 249 -3.10 -8.65 1.26
CA PRO A 249 -2.15 -8.79 0.16
C PRO A 249 -2.40 -7.76 -0.96
N GLY A 250 -1.37 -7.54 -1.80
CA GLY A 250 -1.41 -6.56 -2.88
C GLY A 250 -2.38 -6.90 -4.01
N HIS A 251 -2.43 -8.18 -4.42
CA HIS A 251 -3.10 -8.54 -5.68
C HIS A 251 -4.06 -9.74 -5.58
N ASP A 252 -4.32 -10.26 -4.37
CA ASP A 252 -5.18 -11.43 -4.20
C ASP A 252 -6.65 -11.09 -4.45
N PRO A 253 -7.31 -11.68 -5.46
CA PRO A 253 -8.73 -11.46 -5.73
C PRO A 253 -9.64 -11.96 -4.61
N ALA A 254 -9.12 -12.82 -3.71
CA ALA A 254 -9.86 -13.28 -2.54
C ALA A 254 -10.16 -12.15 -1.55
N VAL A 255 -9.45 -11.00 -1.61
CA VAL A 255 -9.80 -9.79 -0.84
C VAL A 255 -11.23 -9.40 -1.11
N MET A 256 -11.66 -9.38 -2.38
CA MET A 256 -13.02 -9.01 -2.78
C MET A 256 -14.10 -10.01 -2.34
N LYS A 257 -13.69 -11.21 -1.91
CA LYS A 257 -14.62 -12.29 -1.46
C LYS A 257 -14.67 -12.46 0.06
N ASN A 258 -13.57 -12.13 0.73
CA ASN A 258 -13.37 -12.40 2.15
C ASN A 258 -13.93 -11.29 3.05
N PHE A 259 -14.27 -10.13 2.48
CA PHE A 259 -14.79 -8.98 3.21
C PHE A 259 -16.14 -8.53 2.65
N PRO A 260 -16.99 -7.87 3.46
CA PRO A 260 -18.30 -7.39 3.02
C PRO A 260 -18.18 -6.38 1.87
N GLU A 261 -18.88 -6.63 0.79
CA GLU A 261 -19.02 -5.65 -0.30
C GLU A 261 -19.95 -4.51 0.14
N VAL A 262 -19.51 -3.27 -0.06
CA VAL A 262 -20.24 -2.06 0.31
C VAL A 262 -20.65 -1.22 -0.90
N ALA A 263 -19.99 -1.43 -2.03
CA ALA A 263 -20.32 -0.92 -3.35
C ALA A 263 -19.72 -1.86 -4.40
N PRO A 264 -20.17 -1.83 -5.67
CA PRO A 264 -19.62 -2.70 -6.70
C PRO A 264 -18.08 -2.62 -6.78
N GLY A 265 -17.39 -3.74 -6.54
CA GLY A 265 -15.92 -3.81 -6.52
C GLY A 265 -15.25 -3.06 -5.35
N VAL A 266 -15.99 -2.78 -4.28
CA VAL A 266 -15.46 -2.19 -3.04
C VAL A 266 -15.86 -3.05 -1.85
N VAL A 267 -14.89 -3.47 -1.07
CA VAL A 267 -15.13 -4.19 0.19
C VAL A 267 -14.61 -3.39 1.38
N ARG A 268 -15.31 -3.50 2.52
CA ARG A 268 -14.87 -2.92 3.79
C ARG A 268 -14.07 -3.96 4.56
N ILE A 269 -12.81 -3.64 4.86
CA ILE A 269 -11.92 -4.53 5.63
C ILE A 269 -12.17 -4.38 7.13
N GLN A 270 -12.33 -3.13 7.58
CA GLN A 270 -12.67 -2.77 8.97
C GLN A 270 -13.43 -1.45 9.00
#